data_ed5bd0980018dc2ed7f88dbaadecbe4c
#
_entry.id   ed5bd0980018dc2ed7f88dbaadecbe4c
#
_cell.length_a   1.000
_cell.length_b   1.000
_cell.length_c   1.000
_cell.angle_alpha   90.00
_cell.angle_beta   90.00
_cell.angle_gamma   90.00
#
_symmetry.space_group_name_H-M   'P 1'
#
loop_
_entity.id
_entity.type
_entity.pdbx_description
1 polymer ?
#
loop_
_entity_poly.entity_id
_entity_poly.type
_entity_poly.pdbx_seq_one_letter_code
_entity_poly.pdbx_strand_id
1 'polypeptide(L)'
;MTRRNYFSVAAGLALALLCCACAGRPLQGVLVPNAQSADGATRVPILVATTRNRLIADPGEMFGRDRASEVSYAAIAVSIPPDSARKIGEVQWPSTRPGDPGRDFVTVSAEDLDKQSFGRALTAAAKQTRRSRVLVFVHGFNNRFDEAVYRLAQIVHDSKAPAIPVLFSWPSRGEVRLVAYTSDRENANSSQEALEQLLDTLSANPNVNEITVLAHSMGCSVTLEALGAIHSRRFGDKVKNVLLVAPDVAVNDFQTEIQQLGRRRPRIALFISQDDGALKLSRTIAGGVQRLGDIDPQQEPYKTEFAREGIMVFDLSHLNGEAHSRAFEDITSVMGMIKQRLAAGQQLSSSGALSADAAQ
;
A
#
# COMPACT_ATOMS: atom_id res chain seq x y z
N MET A 1 21.23 23.22 33.50
CA MET A 1 20.62 23.73 32.25
C MET A 1 19.99 22.62 31.39
N THR A 2 19.44 21.54 31.95
CA THR A 2 19.07 20.32 31.16
C THR A 2 17.59 19.92 31.25
N ARG A 3 16.79 20.52 32.13
CA ARG A 3 15.33 20.18 32.23
C ARG A 3 14.42 20.95 31.27
N ARG A 4 14.87 22.08 30.71
CA ARG A 4 14.02 22.96 29.86
C ARG A 4 13.87 22.47 28.43
N ASN A 5 14.82 21.67 27.92
CA ASN A 5 14.79 21.16 26.54
C ASN A 5 13.87 19.93 26.36
N TYR A 6 13.64 19.12 27.40
CA TYR A 6 12.74 17.95 27.32
C TYR A 6 11.26 18.36 27.25
N PHE A 7 10.88 19.49 27.90
CA PHE A 7 9.50 19.99 27.82
C PHE A 7 9.17 20.56 26.42
N SER A 8 10.13 21.16 25.74
CA SER A 8 9.91 21.72 24.40
C SER A 8 9.82 20.62 23.33
N VAL A 9 10.57 19.53 23.48
CA VAL A 9 10.50 18.36 22.57
C VAL A 9 9.19 17.58 22.78
N ALA A 10 8.77 17.38 24.04
CA ALA A 10 7.50 16.73 24.35
C ALA A 10 6.29 17.55 23.91
N ALA A 11 6.34 18.89 24.02
CA ALA A 11 5.29 19.77 23.53
C ALA A 11 5.23 19.81 22.00
N GLY A 12 6.37 19.78 21.31
CA GLY A 12 6.46 19.66 19.85
C GLY A 12 5.94 18.32 19.32
N LEU A 13 6.24 17.23 20.01
CA LEU A 13 5.69 15.90 19.69
C LEU A 13 4.17 15.82 19.90
N ALA A 14 3.66 16.42 20.98
CA ALA A 14 2.23 16.47 21.25
C ALA A 14 1.48 17.32 20.21
N LEU A 15 2.09 18.41 19.73
CA LEU A 15 1.50 19.27 18.71
C LEU A 15 1.51 18.64 17.32
N ALA A 16 2.55 17.88 16.96
CA ALA A 16 2.60 17.11 15.70
C ALA A 16 1.57 15.98 15.67
N LEU A 17 1.34 15.31 16.81
CA LEU A 17 0.28 14.31 16.96
C LEU A 17 -1.14 14.91 16.90
N LEU A 18 -1.31 16.17 17.32
CA LEU A 18 -2.59 16.90 17.26
C LEU A 18 -2.93 17.38 15.84
N CYS A 19 -1.95 17.67 15.00
CA CYS A 19 -2.19 18.11 13.61
C CYS A 19 -2.67 16.97 12.71
N CYS A 20 -2.27 15.72 12.96
CA CYS A 20 -2.84 14.54 12.28
C CYS A 20 -4.24 14.17 12.78
N ALA A 21 -4.70 14.69 13.92
CA ALA A 21 -5.99 14.38 14.53
C ALA A 21 -7.13 15.32 14.09
N CYS A 22 -6.86 16.39 13.30
CA CYS A 22 -7.86 17.40 12.94
C CYS A 22 -8.75 17.03 11.74
N ALA A 23 -8.40 16.06 10.92
CA ALA A 23 -9.34 15.43 10.01
C ALA A 23 -10.05 14.28 10.76
N GLY A 24 -11.33 14.42 11.05
CA GLY A 24 -12.12 13.37 11.72
C GLY A 24 -11.92 12.05 10.97
N ARG A 25 -11.59 10.97 11.72
CA ARG A 25 -11.43 9.65 11.10
C ARG A 25 -12.71 9.22 10.39
N PRO A 26 -12.63 8.56 9.22
CA PRO A 26 -13.81 8.09 8.51
C PRO A 26 -14.73 7.21 9.36
N LEU A 27 -16.02 7.22 9.04
CA LEU A 27 -17.02 6.36 9.67
C LEU A 27 -16.56 4.91 9.62
N GLN A 28 -16.69 4.19 10.73
CA GLN A 28 -16.31 2.78 10.85
C GLN A 28 -17.43 1.86 10.36
N GLY A 29 -17.08 0.65 9.91
CA GLY A 29 -18.07 -0.36 9.53
C GLY A 29 -18.79 -0.03 8.20
N VAL A 30 -18.09 0.58 7.25
CA VAL A 30 -18.67 1.00 5.96
C VAL A 30 -18.80 -0.13 4.95
N LEU A 31 -18.37 -1.35 5.28
CA LEU A 31 -18.47 -2.52 4.39
C LEU A 31 -19.87 -3.16 4.38
N VAL A 32 -20.88 -2.46 4.87
CA VAL A 32 -22.28 -2.89 4.74
C VAL A 32 -22.69 -2.84 3.28
N PRO A 33 -23.13 -3.97 2.67
CA PRO A 33 -23.53 -4.00 1.28
C PRO A 33 -24.70 -3.06 0.97
N ASN A 34 -24.57 -2.30 -0.12
CA ASN A 34 -25.61 -1.45 -0.68
C ASN A 34 -25.88 -1.87 -2.14
N ALA A 35 -27.08 -2.38 -2.40
CA ALA A 35 -27.48 -2.80 -3.74
C ALA A 35 -27.83 -1.62 -4.68
N GLN A 36 -27.92 -0.40 -4.17
CA GLN A 36 -28.17 0.78 -4.97
C GLN A 36 -26.97 1.10 -5.86
N SER A 37 -27.23 1.63 -7.03
CA SER A 37 -26.22 2.09 -7.98
C SER A 37 -26.53 3.52 -8.40
N ALA A 38 -25.50 4.27 -8.79
CA ALA A 38 -25.63 5.57 -9.40
C ALA A 38 -25.15 5.51 -10.86
N ASP A 39 -25.73 6.35 -11.71
CA ASP A 39 -25.32 6.48 -13.10
C ASP A 39 -23.86 6.97 -13.17
N GLY A 40 -23.05 6.33 -13.99
CA GLY A 40 -21.65 6.66 -14.15
C GLY A 40 -20.73 6.15 -13.03
N ALA A 41 -21.26 5.50 -11.99
CA ALA A 41 -20.46 4.87 -10.96
C ALA A 41 -19.69 3.66 -11.51
N THR A 42 -18.46 3.45 -11.01
CA THR A 42 -17.60 2.34 -11.42
C THR A 42 -17.46 1.30 -10.31
N ARG A 43 -17.66 0.02 -10.65
CA ARG A 43 -17.48 -1.08 -9.70
C ARG A 43 -16.07 -1.65 -9.79
N VAL A 44 -15.40 -1.76 -8.65
CA VAL A 44 -14.07 -2.36 -8.50
C VAL A 44 -14.19 -3.63 -7.64
N PRO A 45 -14.09 -4.83 -8.24
CA PRO A 45 -14.03 -6.08 -7.49
C PRO A 45 -12.62 -6.28 -6.93
N ILE A 46 -12.52 -6.62 -5.63
CA ILE A 46 -11.28 -6.81 -4.89
C ILE A 46 -11.30 -8.20 -4.27
N LEU A 47 -10.24 -8.97 -4.46
CA LEU A 47 -9.97 -10.17 -3.68
C LEU A 47 -9.12 -9.83 -2.47
N VAL A 48 -9.37 -10.49 -1.36
CA VAL A 48 -8.71 -10.19 -0.08
C VAL A 48 -8.10 -11.45 0.51
N ALA A 49 -6.88 -11.32 1.02
CA ALA A 49 -6.28 -12.23 1.99
C ALA A 49 -5.88 -11.40 3.23
N THR A 50 -6.19 -11.90 4.43
CA THR A 50 -5.95 -11.16 5.66
C THR A 50 -5.57 -12.06 6.83
N THR A 51 -4.66 -11.56 7.68
CA THR A 51 -4.28 -12.15 8.97
C THR A 51 -5.02 -11.51 10.15
N ARG A 52 -6.04 -10.68 9.88
CA ARG A 52 -6.89 -10.06 10.89
C ARG A 52 -7.92 -11.05 11.44
N ASN A 53 -8.27 -10.90 12.72
CA ASN A 53 -9.37 -11.66 13.30
C ASN A 53 -10.71 -11.31 12.65
N ARG A 54 -11.57 -12.31 12.49
CA ARG A 54 -12.93 -12.13 11.97
C ARG A 54 -13.82 -11.47 13.04
N LEU A 55 -14.60 -10.44 12.64
CA LEU A 55 -15.63 -9.81 13.46
C LEU A 55 -17.00 -10.30 13.02
N ILE A 56 -17.79 -10.78 13.99
CA ILE A 56 -19.16 -11.28 13.74
C ILE A 56 -20.19 -10.24 14.18
N ALA A 57 -19.83 -9.38 15.16
CA ALA A 57 -20.75 -8.45 15.77
C ALA A 57 -21.18 -7.29 14.85
N ASP A 58 -20.30 -6.81 13.97
CA ASP A 58 -20.61 -5.77 12.98
C ASP A 58 -20.20 -6.26 11.59
N PRO A 59 -21.17 -6.67 10.75
CA PRO A 59 -20.91 -7.11 9.37
C PRO A 59 -20.20 -6.04 8.51
N GLY A 60 -20.37 -4.78 8.85
CA GLY A 60 -19.74 -3.65 8.12
C GLY A 60 -18.27 -3.49 8.43
N GLU A 61 -17.71 -4.15 9.45
CA GLU A 61 -16.28 -4.16 9.73
C GLU A 61 -15.57 -5.38 9.15
N MET A 62 -16.24 -6.53 9.05
CA MET A 62 -15.76 -7.84 8.61
C MET A 62 -14.55 -8.36 9.40
N PHE A 63 -13.46 -7.59 9.46
CA PHE A 63 -12.20 -7.97 10.11
C PHE A 63 -11.69 -6.88 11.05
N GLY A 64 -11.19 -7.32 12.19
CA GLY A 64 -10.75 -6.48 13.30
C GLY A 64 -9.30 -6.06 13.23
N ARG A 65 -8.81 -5.71 14.41
CA ARG A 65 -7.45 -5.18 14.63
C ARG A 65 -6.50 -6.20 15.26
N ASP A 66 -7.01 -7.35 15.66
CA ASP A 66 -6.23 -8.40 16.31
C ASP A 66 -5.80 -9.46 15.29
N ARG A 67 -4.77 -10.22 15.65
CA ARG A 67 -4.23 -11.28 14.81
C ARG A 67 -5.13 -12.51 14.84
N ALA A 68 -5.40 -13.09 13.65
CA ALA A 68 -5.97 -14.43 13.54
C ALA A 68 -4.86 -15.50 13.56
N SER A 69 -5.23 -16.73 13.87
CA SER A 69 -4.36 -17.91 13.78
C SER A 69 -4.13 -18.39 12.34
N GLU A 70 -5.07 -18.07 11.45
CA GLU A 70 -5.08 -18.50 10.06
C GLU A 70 -5.41 -17.34 9.12
N VAL A 71 -5.02 -17.49 7.85
CA VAL A 71 -5.36 -16.53 6.81
C VAL A 71 -6.83 -16.67 6.43
N SER A 72 -7.55 -15.57 6.47
CA SER A 72 -8.93 -15.49 5.96
C SER A 72 -8.95 -14.85 4.57
N TYR A 73 -9.97 -15.23 3.78
CA TYR A 73 -10.14 -14.72 2.43
C TYR A 73 -11.53 -14.10 2.27
N ALA A 74 -11.63 -13.10 1.39
CA ALA A 74 -12.90 -12.47 1.04
C ALA A 74 -12.92 -11.97 -0.41
N ALA A 75 -14.13 -11.71 -0.92
CA ALA A 75 -14.37 -10.96 -2.14
C ALA A 75 -15.23 -9.74 -1.80
N ILE A 76 -14.77 -8.56 -2.15
CA ILE A 76 -15.46 -7.30 -1.86
C ILE A 76 -15.57 -6.52 -3.17
N ALA A 77 -16.76 -6.01 -3.48
CA ALA A 77 -16.96 -5.10 -4.60
C ALA A 77 -17.29 -3.70 -4.07
N VAL A 78 -16.50 -2.72 -4.48
CA VAL A 78 -16.67 -1.30 -4.12
C VAL A 78 -17.21 -0.55 -5.35
N SER A 79 -18.27 0.23 -5.16
CA SER A 79 -18.75 1.21 -6.14
C SER A 79 -18.11 2.55 -5.84
N ILE A 80 -17.50 3.14 -6.86
CA ILE A 80 -16.86 4.44 -6.82
C ILE A 80 -17.77 5.42 -7.53
N PRO A 81 -18.12 6.58 -6.94
CA PRO A 81 -18.99 7.56 -7.55
C PRO A 81 -18.38 8.12 -8.86
N PRO A 82 -19.19 8.72 -9.73
CA PRO A 82 -18.71 9.33 -10.98
C PRO A 82 -17.58 10.33 -10.74
N ASP A 83 -16.61 10.41 -11.65
CA ASP A 83 -15.46 11.33 -11.53
C ASP A 83 -15.90 12.81 -11.40
N SER A 84 -17.09 13.17 -11.89
CA SER A 84 -17.69 14.52 -11.71
C SER A 84 -18.15 14.81 -10.28
N ALA A 85 -18.35 13.78 -9.46
CA ALA A 85 -18.85 13.89 -8.08
C ALA A 85 -17.75 13.65 -7.04
N ARG A 86 -16.48 13.49 -7.46
CA ARG A 86 -15.37 13.13 -6.59
C ARG A 86 -14.08 13.89 -6.91
N LYS A 87 -13.17 13.91 -5.97
CA LYS A 87 -11.80 14.35 -6.20
C LYS A 87 -10.92 13.12 -6.46
N ILE A 88 -10.25 13.10 -7.61
CA ILE A 88 -9.29 12.04 -7.97
C ILE A 88 -8.16 12.01 -6.93
N GLY A 89 -7.72 10.82 -6.54
CA GLY A 89 -6.72 10.63 -5.50
C GLY A 89 -7.29 10.51 -4.08
N GLU A 90 -8.56 10.88 -3.89
CA GLU A 90 -9.21 10.82 -2.57
C GLU A 90 -10.31 9.77 -2.52
N VAL A 91 -10.47 9.16 -1.35
CA VAL A 91 -11.63 8.33 -1.03
C VAL A 91 -12.73 9.24 -0.49
N GLN A 92 -13.88 9.27 -1.15
CA GLN A 92 -15.07 9.95 -0.65
C GLN A 92 -15.76 9.04 0.36
N TRP A 93 -15.45 9.28 1.65
CA TRP A 93 -15.95 8.49 2.75
C TRP A 93 -17.45 8.75 3.01
N PRO A 94 -18.26 7.70 3.18
CA PRO A 94 -19.66 7.88 3.55
C PRO A 94 -19.78 8.44 4.97
N SER A 95 -20.77 9.34 5.15
CA SER A 95 -21.16 9.88 6.45
C SER A 95 -22.26 9.07 7.15
N THR A 96 -22.87 8.13 6.42
CA THR A 96 -23.90 7.21 6.90
C THR A 96 -23.61 5.78 6.47
N ARG A 97 -24.28 4.79 7.06
CA ARG A 97 -24.22 3.39 6.66
C ARG A 97 -25.61 2.89 6.25
N PRO A 98 -25.82 2.45 5.02
CA PRO A 98 -24.92 2.57 3.85
C PRO A 98 -24.77 4.02 3.38
N GLY A 99 -23.69 4.30 2.60
CA GLY A 99 -23.45 5.60 1.97
C GLY A 99 -24.29 5.81 0.69
N ASP A 100 -24.19 7.00 0.11
CA ASP A 100 -24.85 7.37 -1.13
C ASP A 100 -23.92 7.04 -2.33
N PRO A 101 -24.29 6.08 -3.21
CA PRO A 101 -23.43 5.67 -4.32
C PRO A 101 -23.19 6.78 -5.37
N GLY A 102 -23.95 7.86 -5.35
CA GLY A 102 -23.75 9.02 -6.23
C GLY A 102 -22.63 9.97 -5.75
N ARG A 103 -22.20 9.87 -4.49
CA ARG A 103 -21.24 10.77 -3.88
C ARG A 103 -20.14 10.06 -3.11
N ASP A 104 -20.46 8.90 -2.54
CA ASP A 104 -19.59 8.19 -1.61
C ASP A 104 -19.07 6.90 -2.26
N PHE A 105 -17.92 6.42 -1.77
CA PHE A 105 -17.55 5.04 -1.99
C PHE A 105 -18.50 4.16 -1.19
N VAL A 106 -19.07 3.13 -1.81
CA VAL A 106 -19.99 2.20 -1.15
C VAL A 106 -19.62 0.76 -1.46
N THR A 107 -19.78 -0.10 -0.47
CA THR A 107 -19.62 -1.55 -0.67
C THR A 107 -20.86 -2.10 -1.34
N VAL A 108 -20.69 -2.78 -2.47
CA VAL A 108 -21.79 -3.42 -3.22
C VAL A 108 -22.02 -4.84 -2.76
N SER A 109 -20.93 -5.57 -2.51
CA SER A 109 -20.95 -6.92 -1.95
C SER A 109 -19.70 -7.13 -1.08
N ALA A 110 -19.83 -7.97 -0.06
CA ALA A 110 -18.76 -8.38 0.82
C ALA A 110 -19.03 -9.83 1.25
N GLU A 111 -18.22 -10.75 0.80
CA GLU A 111 -18.41 -12.19 0.94
C GLU A 111 -17.15 -12.84 1.50
N ASP A 112 -17.31 -13.70 2.51
CA ASP A 112 -16.23 -14.56 2.98
C ASP A 112 -15.96 -15.68 1.99
N LEU A 113 -14.69 -16.01 1.80
CA LEU A 113 -14.24 -17.09 0.94
C LEU A 113 -13.37 -18.07 1.74
N ASP A 114 -13.39 -19.32 1.35
CA ASP A 114 -12.30 -20.25 1.66
C ASP A 114 -11.16 -20.12 0.62
N LYS A 115 -10.03 -20.74 0.91
CA LYS A 115 -8.85 -20.69 0.02
C LYS A 115 -9.15 -21.21 -1.40
N GLN A 116 -9.99 -22.24 -1.53
CA GLN A 116 -10.36 -22.82 -2.82
C GLN A 116 -11.27 -21.86 -3.61
N SER A 117 -12.25 -21.25 -2.94
CA SER A 117 -13.16 -20.26 -3.52
C SER A 117 -12.40 -19.01 -3.96
N PHE A 118 -11.41 -18.56 -3.19
CA PHE A 118 -10.50 -17.48 -3.57
C PHE A 118 -9.77 -17.83 -4.89
N GLY A 119 -9.20 -19.02 -5.01
CA GLY A 119 -8.54 -19.48 -6.25
C GLY A 119 -9.49 -19.54 -7.45
N ARG A 120 -10.74 -19.97 -7.23
CA ARG A 120 -11.78 -19.96 -8.28
C ARG A 120 -12.16 -18.55 -8.69
N ALA A 121 -12.35 -17.64 -7.73
CA ALA A 121 -12.68 -16.23 -7.99
C ALA A 121 -11.56 -15.53 -8.75
N LEU A 122 -10.29 -15.76 -8.40
CA LEU A 122 -9.13 -15.26 -9.13
C LEU A 122 -9.12 -15.75 -10.58
N THR A 123 -9.34 -17.04 -10.80
CA THR A 123 -9.40 -17.63 -12.13
C THR A 123 -10.57 -17.05 -12.96
N ALA A 124 -11.74 -16.88 -12.35
CA ALA A 124 -12.90 -16.27 -12.98
C ALA A 124 -12.63 -14.80 -13.38
N ALA A 125 -12.04 -14.01 -12.46
CA ALA A 125 -11.65 -12.62 -12.72
C ALA A 125 -10.66 -12.53 -13.89
N ALA A 126 -9.65 -13.39 -13.96
CA ALA A 126 -8.66 -13.41 -15.02
C ALA A 126 -9.29 -13.70 -16.39
N LYS A 127 -10.18 -14.68 -16.46
CA LYS A 127 -10.89 -15.06 -17.70
C LYS A 127 -11.89 -13.96 -18.14
N GLN A 128 -12.70 -13.46 -17.23
CA GLN A 128 -13.75 -12.48 -17.53
C GLN A 128 -13.17 -11.15 -18.03
N THR A 129 -12.12 -10.68 -17.38
CA THR A 129 -11.50 -9.38 -17.71
C THR A 129 -10.40 -9.49 -18.76
N ARG A 130 -10.02 -10.70 -19.17
CA ARG A 130 -8.84 -11.00 -20.02
C ARG A 130 -7.55 -10.39 -19.44
N ARG A 131 -7.51 -10.22 -18.09
CA ARG A 131 -6.36 -9.68 -17.37
C ARG A 131 -5.59 -10.83 -16.72
N SER A 132 -4.35 -10.97 -17.09
CA SER A 132 -3.43 -11.95 -16.48
C SER A 132 -2.49 -11.31 -15.47
N ARG A 133 -2.68 -10.03 -15.17
CA ARG A 133 -1.90 -9.24 -14.22
C ARG A 133 -2.65 -9.07 -12.91
N VAL A 134 -1.94 -9.22 -11.81
CA VAL A 134 -2.46 -9.02 -10.45
C VAL A 134 -1.73 -7.83 -9.83
N LEU A 135 -2.47 -6.96 -9.16
CA LEU A 135 -1.94 -5.91 -8.30
C LEU A 135 -2.24 -6.29 -6.84
N VAL A 136 -1.20 -6.65 -6.09
CA VAL A 136 -1.30 -6.89 -4.65
C VAL A 136 -0.99 -5.58 -3.92
N PHE A 137 -1.91 -5.11 -3.09
CA PHE A 137 -1.70 -3.95 -2.22
C PHE A 137 -1.46 -4.41 -0.78
N VAL A 138 -0.38 -3.90 -0.18
CA VAL A 138 -0.01 -4.12 1.22
C VAL A 138 -0.02 -2.77 1.92
N HIS A 139 -1.00 -2.55 2.81
CA HIS A 139 -1.19 -1.26 3.48
C HIS A 139 -0.14 -1.01 4.57
N GLY A 140 -0.08 0.23 5.06
CA GLY A 140 0.82 0.67 6.11
C GLY A 140 0.22 0.65 7.51
N PHE A 141 0.92 1.33 8.44
CA PHE A 141 0.50 1.58 9.82
C PHE A 141 -0.82 2.38 9.86
N ASN A 142 -1.54 2.27 10.97
CA ASN A 142 -2.75 3.04 11.25
C ASN A 142 -3.89 2.85 10.23
N ASN A 143 -3.99 1.67 9.61
CA ASN A 143 -5.06 1.36 8.67
C ASN A 143 -6.05 0.36 9.27
N ARG A 144 -7.35 0.70 9.27
CA ARG A 144 -8.42 -0.27 9.48
C ARG A 144 -8.62 -1.09 8.21
N PHE A 145 -9.37 -2.18 8.33
CA PHE A 145 -9.62 -3.07 7.21
C PHE A 145 -10.41 -2.37 6.09
N ASP A 146 -11.48 -1.68 6.44
CA ASP A 146 -12.33 -0.91 5.51
C ASP A 146 -11.56 0.20 4.81
N GLU A 147 -10.63 0.88 5.51
CA GLU A 147 -9.77 1.91 4.94
C GLU A 147 -8.84 1.34 3.86
N ALA A 148 -8.24 0.18 4.12
CA ALA A 148 -7.37 -0.49 3.15
C ALA A 148 -8.15 -0.96 1.90
N VAL A 149 -9.38 -1.46 2.07
CA VAL A 149 -10.26 -1.85 0.95
C VAL A 149 -10.59 -0.66 0.06
N TYR A 150 -11.07 0.45 0.63
CA TYR A 150 -11.46 1.62 -0.16
C TYR A 150 -10.25 2.32 -0.79
N ARG A 151 -9.11 2.35 -0.11
CA ARG A 151 -7.86 2.87 -0.68
C ARG A 151 -7.42 2.06 -1.90
N LEU A 152 -7.46 0.73 -1.84
CA LEU A 152 -7.15 -0.10 -3.01
C LEU A 152 -8.14 0.13 -4.15
N ALA A 153 -9.44 0.27 -3.85
CA ALA A 153 -10.44 0.59 -4.87
C ALA A 153 -10.10 1.93 -5.57
N GLN A 154 -9.76 2.97 -4.79
CA GLN A 154 -9.35 4.27 -5.31
C GLN A 154 -8.09 4.15 -6.20
N ILE A 155 -7.04 3.48 -5.72
CA ILE A 155 -5.79 3.31 -6.47
C ILE A 155 -6.05 2.66 -7.83
N VAL A 156 -6.80 1.57 -7.85
CA VAL A 156 -7.10 0.82 -9.08
C VAL A 156 -7.92 1.64 -10.07
N HIS A 157 -8.94 2.34 -9.58
CA HIS A 157 -9.79 3.18 -10.41
C HIS A 157 -9.02 4.36 -11.00
N ASP A 158 -8.30 5.09 -10.18
CA ASP A 158 -7.64 6.34 -10.58
C ASP A 158 -6.40 6.08 -11.44
N SER A 159 -5.64 5.02 -11.16
CA SER A 159 -4.49 4.63 -11.99
C SER A 159 -4.91 3.99 -13.31
N LYS A 160 -6.18 3.57 -13.43
CA LYS A 160 -6.70 2.78 -14.57
C LYS A 160 -5.83 1.53 -14.82
N ALA A 161 -5.26 0.94 -13.76
CA ALA A 161 -4.39 -0.21 -13.85
C ALA A 161 -5.15 -1.43 -14.41
N PRO A 162 -4.68 -2.04 -15.51
CA PRO A 162 -5.33 -3.20 -16.12
C PRO A 162 -4.97 -4.49 -15.37
N ALA A 163 -5.22 -4.53 -14.06
CA ALA A 163 -4.86 -5.63 -13.18
C ALA A 163 -6.07 -6.09 -12.33
N ILE A 164 -5.99 -7.31 -11.81
CA ILE A 164 -6.93 -7.83 -10.82
C ILE A 164 -6.44 -7.36 -9.46
N PRO A 165 -7.23 -6.57 -8.71
CA PRO A 165 -6.81 -6.07 -7.41
C PRO A 165 -6.92 -7.16 -6.34
N VAL A 166 -5.85 -7.31 -5.57
CA VAL A 166 -5.78 -8.19 -4.41
C VAL A 166 -5.28 -7.37 -3.22
N LEU A 167 -6.03 -7.35 -2.14
CA LEU A 167 -5.61 -6.74 -0.88
C LEU A 167 -4.96 -7.81 0.00
N PHE A 168 -3.75 -7.55 0.47
CA PHE A 168 -3.20 -8.22 1.65
C PHE A 168 -3.33 -7.29 2.85
N SER A 169 -4.15 -7.68 3.84
CA SER A 169 -4.39 -6.86 5.02
C SER A 169 -3.88 -7.55 6.29
N TRP A 170 -2.87 -6.94 6.91
CA TRP A 170 -2.32 -7.36 8.19
C TRP A 170 -2.98 -6.58 9.36
N PRO A 171 -2.96 -7.09 10.63
CA PRO A 171 -3.71 -6.51 11.74
C PRO A 171 -3.05 -5.23 12.29
N SER A 172 -3.20 -4.11 11.57
CA SER A 172 -2.91 -2.77 12.07
C SER A 172 -4.05 -2.30 12.97
N ARG A 173 -3.70 -1.71 14.12
CA ARG A 173 -4.67 -1.29 15.13
C ARG A 173 -5.55 -0.13 14.70
N GLY A 174 -5.11 0.64 13.72
CA GLY A 174 -5.85 1.82 13.31
C GLY A 174 -5.85 2.92 14.37
N GLU A 175 -4.76 3.11 15.09
CA GLU A 175 -4.62 4.11 16.15
C GLU A 175 -3.26 4.82 16.03
N VAL A 176 -3.27 6.16 16.15
CA VAL A 176 -2.04 6.97 16.14
C VAL A 176 -1.52 7.08 17.57
N ARG A 177 -0.84 6.03 18.06
CA ARG A 177 -0.19 6.00 19.38
C ARG A 177 1.15 5.30 19.30
N LEU A 178 2.11 5.70 20.11
CA LEU A 178 3.44 5.07 20.16
C LEU A 178 3.36 3.55 20.45
N VAL A 179 2.51 3.16 21.39
CA VAL A 179 2.29 1.74 21.73
C VAL A 179 1.66 0.98 20.54
N ALA A 180 0.74 1.62 19.81
CA ALA A 180 0.15 1.04 18.62
C ALA A 180 1.18 0.87 17.50
N TYR A 181 2.11 1.81 17.32
CA TYR A 181 3.20 1.68 16.34
C TYR A 181 4.07 0.45 16.61
N THR A 182 4.49 0.22 17.87
CA THR A 182 5.31 -0.95 18.25
C THR A 182 4.53 -2.26 18.04
N SER A 183 3.27 -2.30 18.49
CA SER A 183 2.39 -3.46 18.30
C SER A 183 2.12 -3.75 16.82
N ASP A 184 1.90 -2.71 16.01
CA ASP A 184 1.66 -2.88 14.58
C ASP A 184 2.92 -3.40 13.87
N ARG A 185 4.12 -3.00 14.30
CA ARG A 185 5.37 -3.56 13.78
C ARG A 185 5.51 -5.06 14.04
N GLU A 186 5.15 -5.52 15.24
CA GLU A 186 5.12 -6.95 15.58
C GLU A 186 4.06 -7.70 14.75
N ASN A 187 2.89 -7.11 14.57
CA ASN A 187 1.83 -7.69 13.75
C ASN A 187 2.20 -7.76 12.27
N ALA A 188 2.85 -6.72 11.74
CA ALA A 188 3.39 -6.68 10.40
C ALA A 188 4.40 -7.81 10.19
N ASN A 189 5.41 -7.90 11.05
CA ASN A 189 6.44 -8.93 10.98
C ASN A 189 5.85 -10.36 11.01
N SER A 190 4.86 -10.60 11.87
CA SER A 190 4.22 -11.93 11.96
C SER A 190 3.31 -12.27 10.78
N SER A 191 3.04 -11.31 9.89
CA SER A 191 2.19 -11.50 8.70
C SER A 191 2.96 -11.79 7.43
N GLN A 192 4.30 -11.83 7.49
CA GLN A 192 5.18 -12.09 6.34
C GLN A 192 4.92 -13.44 5.68
N GLU A 193 4.86 -14.50 6.47
CA GLU A 193 4.59 -15.86 5.96
C GLU A 193 3.23 -15.95 5.26
N ALA A 194 2.23 -15.23 5.74
CA ALA A 194 0.93 -15.19 5.11
C ALA A 194 0.96 -14.45 3.77
N LEU A 195 1.76 -13.38 3.64
CA LEU A 195 1.97 -12.71 2.35
C LEU A 195 2.74 -13.60 1.39
N GLU A 196 3.77 -14.31 1.85
CA GLU A 196 4.48 -15.32 1.07
C GLU A 196 3.51 -16.37 0.51
N GLN A 197 2.67 -16.97 1.37
CA GLN A 197 1.67 -17.97 0.96
C GLN A 197 0.66 -17.41 -0.04
N LEU A 198 0.26 -16.14 0.09
CA LEU A 198 -0.59 -15.47 -0.89
C LEU A 198 0.11 -15.37 -2.25
N LEU A 199 1.34 -14.85 -2.26
CA LEU A 199 2.12 -14.69 -3.50
C LEU A 199 2.38 -16.04 -4.20
N ASP A 200 2.63 -17.09 -3.43
CA ASP A 200 2.73 -18.46 -3.95
C ASP A 200 1.40 -18.94 -4.56
N THR A 201 0.29 -18.69 -3.88
CA THR A 201 -1.06 -19.04 -4.36
C THR A 201 -1.38 -18.32 -5.68
N LEU A 202 -1.06 -17.01 -5.76
CA LEU A 202 -1.23 -16.22 -6.98
C LEU A 202 -0.32 -16.72 -8.10
N SER A 203 0.94 -17.02 -7.79
CA SER A 203 1.94 -17.50 -8.76
C SER A 203 1.63 -18.90 -9.29
N ALA A 204 1.04 -19.76 -8.47
CA ALA A 204 0.62 -21.10 -8.88
C ALA A 204 -0.57 -21.09 -9.84
N ASN A 205 -1.35 -20.00 -9.91
CA ASN A 205 -2.51 -19.92 -10.81
C ASN A 205 -2.04 -19.77 -12.27
N PRO A 206 -2.44 -20.69 -13.19
CA PRO A 206 -1.99 -20.65 -14.59
C PRO A 206 -2.53 -19.45 -15.37
N ASN A 207 -3.59 -18.79 -14.91
CA ASN A 207 -4.17 -17.62 -15.56
C ASN A 207 -3.51 -16.30 -15.09
N VAL A 208 -2.60 -16.35 -14.12
CA VAL A 208 -1.80 -15.19 -13.68
C VAL A 208 -0.42 -15.26 -14.33
N ASN A 209 -0.04 -14.23 -15.07
CA ASN A 209 1.26 -14.13 -15.74
C ASN A 209 2.20 -13.14 -15.08
N GLU A 210 1.65 -12.15 -14.40
CA GLU A 210 2.44 -11.08 -13.78
C GLU A 210 1.80 -10.65 -12.47
N ILE A 211 2.61 -10.46 -11.45
CA ILE A 211 2.24 -9.91 -10.16
C ILE A 211 3.04 -8.63 -9.93
N THR A 212 2.35 -7.55 -9.63
CA THR A 212 2.92 -6.31 -9.09
C THR A 212 2.53 -6.18 -7.65
N VAL A 213 3.49 -6.00 -6.75
CA VAL A 213 3.22 -5.70 -5.34
C VAL A 213 3.39 -4.20 -5.13
N LEU A 214 2.36 -3.55 -4.61
CA LEU A 214 2.35 -2.15 -4.18
C LEU A 214 2.27 -2.14 -2.66
N ALA A 215 3.35 -1.76 -2.02
CA ALA A 215 3.43 -1.70 -0.57
C ALA A 215 3.57 -0.26 -0.08
N HIS A 216 2.92 0.06 1.02
CA HIS A 216 2.93 1.39 1.61
C HIS A 216 3.51 1.37 3.03
N SER A 217 4.39 2.32 3.33
CA SER A 217 4.91 2.57 4.68
C SER A 217 5.47 1.30 5.34
N MET A 218 4.95 0.89 6.51
CA MET A 218 5.32 -0.34 7.23
C MET A 218 5.04 -1.62 6.41
N GLY A 219 4.07 -1.59 5.48
CA GLY A 219 3.82 -2.72 4.56
C GLY A 219 4.99 -3.02 3.63
N CYS A 220 5.92 -2.06 3.45
CA CYS A 220 7.15 -2.29 2.67
C CYS A 220 8.09 -3.29 3.35
N SER A 221 8.21 -3.26 4.68
CA SER A 221 9.00 -4.24 5.45
C SER A 221 8.42 -5.65 5.26
N VAL A 222 7.11 -5.81 5.49
CA VAL A 222 6.40 -7.09 5.28
C VAL A 222 6.66 -7.65 3.88
N THR A 223 6.63 -6.77 2.88
CA THR A 223 6.81 -7.16 1.47
C THR A 223 8.23 -7.61 1.17
N LEU A 224 9.25 -6.87 1.63
CA LEU A 224 10.65 -7.19 1.39
C LEU A 224 11.03 -8.53 2.02
N GLU A 225 10.63 -8.75 3.26
CA GLU A 225 10.89 -9.99 3.99
C GLU A 225 10.17 -11.19 3.35
N ALA A 226 8.90 -11.04 2.94
CA ALA A 226 8.18 -12.08 2.21
C ALA A 226 8.85 -12.43 0.87
N LEU A 227 9.39 -11.44 0.16
CA LEU A 227 10.13 -11.66 -1.10
C LEU A 227 11.43 -12.42 -0.88
N GLY A 228 12.17 -12.15 0.20
CA GLY A 228 13.38 -12.87 0.57
C GLY A 228 13.11 -14.38 0.74
N ALA A 229 12.00 -14.74 1.39
CA ALA A 229 11.59 -16.12 1.58
C ALA A 229 11.17 -16.81 0.26
N ILE A 230 10.45 -16.11 -0.63
CA ILE A 230 9.99 -16.65 -1.93
C ILE A 230 11.16 -16.84 -2.90
N HIS A 231 12.14 -15.95 -2.88
CA HIS A 231 13.26 -15.98 -3.83
C HIS A 231 14.05 -17.30 -3.75
N SER A 232 14.07 -17.93 -2.59
CA SER A 232 14.65 -19.27 -2.41
C SER A 232 13.84 -20.40 -3.07
N ARG A 233 12.61 -20.14 -3.53
CA ARG A 233 11.67 -21.08 -4.12
C ARG A 233 11.36 -20.71 -5.58
N ARG A 234 11.08 -21.71 -6.44
CA ARG A 234 10.83 -21.53 -7.88
C ARG A 234 9.60 -20.70 -8.26
N PHE A 235 8.75 -20.29 -7.31
CA PHE A 235 7.46 -19.63 -7.59
C PHE A 235 7.55 -18.10 -7.76
N GLY A 236 8.69 -17.47 -7.45
CA GLY A 236 8.88 -16.01 -7.54
C GLY A 236 8.90 -15.41 -8.94
N ASP A 237 8.96 -16.24 -9.98
CA ASP A 237 9.14 -15.74 -11.37
C ASP A 237 7.99 -14.88 -11.89
N LYS A 238 6.79 -14.94 -11.27
CA LYS A 238 5.64 -14.12 -11.69
C LYS A 238 5.57 -12.77 -10.95
N VAL A 239 6.25 -12.60 -9.83
CA VAL A 239 6.40 -11.29 -9.20
C VAL A 239 7.41 -10.48 -10.01
N LYS A 240 6.91 -9.55 -10.83
CA LYS A 240 7.74 -8.79 -11.77
C LYS A 240 8.10 -7.40 -11.27
N ASN A 241 7.23 -6.79 -10.48
CA ASN A 241 7.41 -5.43 -10.01
C ASN A 241 7.06 -5.31 -8.53
N VAL A 242 7.85 -4.51 -7.81
CA VAL A 242 7.62 -4.14 -6.41
C VAL A 242 7.72 -2.63 -6.31
N LEU A 243 6.62 -2.00 -5.93
CA LEU A 243 6.48 -0.56 -5.78
C LEU A 243 6.41 -0.26 -4.30
N LEU A 244 7.43 0.38 -3.75
CA LEU A 244 7.54 0.73 -2.34
C LEU A 244 7.24 2.22 -2.17
N VAL A 245 6.12 2.54 -1.57
CA VAL A 245 5.61 3.90 -1.38
C VAL A 245 5.86 4.34 0.04
N ALA A 246 6.53 5.49 0.21
CA ALA A 246 6.89 6.06 1.52
C ALA A 246 7.46 4.99 2.48
N PRO A 247 8.46 4.19 2.06
CA PRO A 247 8.86 2.98 2.79
C PRO A 247 9.42 3.29 4.19
N ASP A 248 8.69 2.81 5.22
CA ASP A 248 9.13 2.82 6.62
C ASP A 248 10.05 1.63 6.91
N VAL A 249 11.16 1.57 6.22
CA VAL A 249 12.20 0.54 6.29
C VAL A 249 13.52 1.20 6.63
N ALA A 250 14.32 0.63 7.52
CA ALA A 250 15.67 1.13 7.75
C ALA A 250 16.52 0.94 6.49
N VAL A 251 17.37 1.91 6.17
CA VAL A 251 18.21 1.86 4.97
C VAL A 251 19.09 0.62 4.94
N ASN A 252 19.71 0.27 6.09
CA ASN A 252 20.58 -0.91 6.19
C ASN A 252 19.81 -2.22 6.00
N ASP A 253 18.56 -2.30 6.52
CA ASP A 253 17.71 -3.48 6.35
C ASP A 253 17.36 -3.65 4.86
N PHE A 254 16.98 -2.56 4.19
CA PHE A 254 16.73 -2.57 2.76
C PHE A 254 17.94 -3.03 1.94
N GLN A 255 19.14 -2.52 2.26
CA GLN A 255 20.36 -2.95 1.58
C GLN A 255 20.62 -4.45 1.76
N THR A 256 20.39 -4.97 2.96
CA THR A 256 20.54 -6.40 3.28
C THR A 256 19.56 -7.24 2.46
N GLU A 257 18.27 -6.85 2.42
CA GLU A 257 17.23 -7.55 1.64
C GLU A 257 17.53 -7.54 0.13
N ILE A 258 17.97 -6.40 -0.41
CA ILE A 258 18.35 -6.29 -1.82
C ILE A 258 19.52 -7.21 -2.17
N GLN A 259 20.52 -7.32 -1.28
CA GLN A 259 21.66 -8.21 -1.47
C GLN A 259 21.24 -9.69 -1.43
N GLN A 260 20.35 -10.07 -0.52
CA GLN A 260 19.81 -11.43 -0.41
C GLN A 260 18.99 -11.82 -1.63
N LEU A 261 18.15 -10.91 -2.13
CA LEU A 261 17.37 -11.10 -3.34
C LEU A 261 18.26 -11.23 -4.62
N GLY A 262 19.46 -10.70 -4.60
CA GLY A 262 20.41 -10.80 -5.71
C GLY A 262 19.90 -10.18 -7.02
N ARG A 263 20.48 -10.58 -8.15
CA ARG A 263 20.20 -9.95 -9.46
C ARG A 263 18.92 -10.47 -10.15
N ARG A 264 18.40 -11.63 -9.77
CA ARG A 264 17.18 -12.21 -10.37
C ARG A 264 15.89 -11.77 -9.65
N ARG A 265 15.97 -10.70 -8.87
CA ARG A 265 14.82 -10.14 -8.13
C ARG A 265 13.82 -9.45 -9.06
N PRO A 266 12.59 -9.19 -8.58
CA PRO A 266 11.65 -8.27 -9.20
C PRO A 266 12.26 -6.87 -9.41
N ARG A 267 11.71 -6.11 -10.34
CA ARG A 267 12.04 -4.69 -10.51
C ARG A 267 11.53 -3.90 -9.33
N ILE A 268 12.38 -3.08 -8.72
CA ILE A 268 12.02 -2.31 -7.53
C ILE A 268 11.95 -0.83 -7.90
N ALA A 269 10.84 -0.19 -7.52
CA ALA A 269 10.66 1.25 -7.61
C ALA A 269 10.33 1.81 -6.23
N LEU A 270 11.04 2.87 -5.84
CA LEU A 270 10.84 3.62 -4.61
C LEU A 270 10.11 4.91 -4.91
N PHE A 271 9.08 5.22 -4.15
CA PHE A 271 8.38 6.50 -4.16
C PHE A 271 8.61 7.14 -2.80
N ILE A 272 9.38 8.21 -2.77
CA ILE A 272 9.89 8.83 -1.54
C ILE A 272 9.50 10.29 -1.46
N SER A 273 9.47 10.84 -0.24
CA SER A 273 9.23 12.26 0.03
C SER A 273 10.12 12.72 1.16
N GLN A 274 11.08 13.60 0.89
CA GLN A 274 12.05 14.11 1.88
C GLN A 274 11.38 14.93 3.00
N ASP A 275 10.19 15.44 2.76
CA ASP A 275 9.37 16.20 3.71
C ASP A 275 8.40 15.34 4.53
N ASP A 276 8.44 14.00 4.41
CA ASP A 276 7.55 13.06 5.09
C ASP A 276 7.69 13.12 6.62
N GLY A 277 6.69 13.73 7.27
CA GLY A 277 6.64 13.90 8.72
C GLY A 277 6.40 12.59 9.47
N ALA A 278 5.66 11.65 8.88
CA ALA A 278 5.39 10.36 9.50
C ALA A 278 6.66 9.50 9.58
N LEU A 279 7.49 9.52 8.53
CA LEU A 279 8.78 8.82 8.51
C LEU A 279 9.81 9.46 9.44
N LYS A 280 9.80 10.80 9.56
CA LYS A 280 10.64 11.51 10.55
C LYS A 280 10.27 11.13 11.98
N LEU A 281 8.97 10.97 12.26
CA LEU A 281 8.50 10.47 13.55
C LEU A 281 8.91 9.02 13.77
N SER A 282 8.71 8.14 12.79
CA SER A 282 9.17 6.74 12.82
C SER A 282 10.66 6.64 13.11
N ARG A 283 11.48 7.44 12.41
CA ARG A 283 12.92 7.54 12.64
C ARG A 283 13.25 7.90 14.09
N THR A 284 12.53 8.87 14.67
CA THR A 284 12.72 9.29 16.05
C THR A 284 12.39 8.16 17.04
N ILE A 285 11.27 7.46 16.82
CA ILE A 285 10.85 6.30 17.63
C ILE A 285 11.88 5.18 17.58
N ALA A 286 12.50 4.98 16.42
CA ALA A 286 13.51 3.95 16.19
C ALA A 286 14.95 4.38 16.59
N GLY A 287 15.10 5.39 17.46
CA GLY A 287 16.40 5.82 17.94
C GLY A 287 17.28 6.55 16.93
N GLY A 288 16.68 7.19 15.92
CA GLY A 288 17.38 7.98 14.90
C GLY A 288 17.75 7.20 13.64
N VAL A 289 17.35 5.93 13.53
CA VAL A 289 17.63 5.09 12.35
C VAL A 289 16.89 5.63 11.12
N GLN A 290 17.66 6.01 10.08
CA GLN A 290 17.14 6.62 8.87
C GLN A 290 16.20 5.69 8.10
N ARG A 291 15.08 6.25 7.64
CA ARG A 291 14.07 5.54 6.85
C ARG A 291 14.31 5.74 5.36
N LEU A 292 14.09 4.68 4.61
CA LEU A 292 14.29 4.67 3.16
C LEU A 292 13.39 5.69 2.43
N GLY A 293 12.21 5.97 2.97
CA GLY A 293 11.24 6.87 2.34
C GLY A 293 11.51 8.37 2.54
N ASP A 294 12.43 8.77 3.46
CA ASP A 294 12.77 10.17 3.76
C ASP A 294 14.22 10.54 3.39
N ILE A 295 14.91 9.70 2.62
CA ILE A 295 16.28 9.98 2.17
C ILE A 295 16.28 11.00 1.00
N ASP A 296 17.42 11.65 0.80
CA ASP A 296 17.72 12.36 -0.44
C ASP A 296 18.36 11.39 -1.46
N PRO A 297 17.66 11.01 -2.54
CA PRO A 297 18.16 10.04 -3.50
C PRO A 297 19.30 10.55 -4.38
N GLN A 298 19.57 11.87 -4.38
CA GLN A 298 20.67 12.48 -5.10
C GLN A 298 21.96 12.51 -4.27
N GLN A 299 21.86 12.29 -2.96
CA GLN A 299 23.00 12.28 -2.07
C GLN A 299 23.72 10.93 -2.11
N GLU A 300 25.06 10.95 -2.02
CA GLU A 300 25.85 9.73 -1.83
C GLU A 300 25.72 9.21 -0.39
N PRO A 301 25.70 7.88 -0.19
CA PRO A 301 25.97 6.82 -1.17
C PRO A 301 24.74 6.39 -2.00
N TYR A 302 23.55 6.89 -1.70
CA TYR A 302 22.26 6.40 -2.24
C TYR A 302 22.20 6.48 -3.76
N LYS A 303 22.65 7.59 -4.34
CA LYS A 303 22.68 7.79 -5.79
C LYS A 303 23.43 6.68 -6.52
N THR A 304 24.65 6.42 -6.07
CA THR A 304 25.52 5.37 -6.67
C THR A 304 24.96 3.97 -6.39
N GLU A 305 24.45 3.71 -5.19
CA GLU A 305 23.94 2.40 -4.82
C GLU A 305 22.65 2.03 -5.59
N PHE A 306 21.69 2.94 -5.70
CA PHE A 306 20.47 2.68 -6.46
C PHE A 306 20.75 2.47 -7.95
N ALA A 307 21.67 3.24 -8.51
CA ALA A 307 22.09 3.04 -9.90
C ALA A 307 22.74 1.67 -10.11
N ARG A 308 23.65 1.27 -9.23
CA ARG A 308 24.31 -0.05 -9.26
C ARG A 308 23.33 -1.20 -9.16
N GLU A 309 22.34 -1.06 -8.28
CA GLU A 309 21.32 -2.07 -8.03
C GLU A 309 20.14 -2.00 -9.03
N GLY A 310 20.10 -1.03 -9.93
CA GLY A 310 19.01 -0.87 -10.89
C GLY A 310 17.67 -0.55 -10.24
N ILE A 311 17.70 0.13 -9.08
CA ILE A 311 16.50 0.56 -8.35
C ILE A 311 16.06 1.90 -8.91
N MET A 312 14.79 2.00 -9.29
CA MET A 312 14.20 3.26 -9.69
C MET A 312 13.73 4.06 -8.49
N VAL A 313 14.03 5.35 -8.47
CA VAL A 313 13.56 6.25 -7.44
C VAL A 313 12.74 7.38 -8.06
N PHE A 314 11.57 7.62 -7.48
CA PHE A 314 10.68 8.72 -7.77
C PHE A 314 10.61 9.60 -6.53
N ASP A 315 11.19 10.80 -6.61
CA ASP A 315 11.08 11.81 -5.55
C ASP A 315 9.78 12.58 -5.76
N LEU A 316 8.88 12.46 -4.79
CA LEU A 316 7.56 13.07 -4.79
C LEU A 316 7.49 14.36 -3.97
N SER A 317 8.61 14.83 -3.42
CA SER A 317 8.66 15.98 -2.50
C SER A 317 8.06 17.26 -3.10
N HIS A 318 8.03 17.36 -4.44
CA HIS A 318 7.50 18.50 -5.16
C HIS A 318 6.03 18.36 -5.61
N LEU A 319 5.42 17.19 -5.38
CA LEU A 319 4.01 16.96 -5.72
C LEU A 319 3.07 17.47 -4.62
N ASN A 320 1.79 17.62 -4.99
CA ASN A 320 0.73 18.00 -4.05
C ASN A 320 0.31 16.83 -3.15
N GLY A 321 -0.41 17.15 -2.07
CA GLY A 321 -0.94 16.16 -1.15
C GLY A 321 -0.11 15.99 0.12
N GLU A 322 -0.62 15.20 1.05
CA GLU A 322 0.05 14.86 2.30
C GLU A 322 1.25 13.96 2.02
N ALA A 323 2.45 14.32 2.53
CA ALA A 323 3.72 13.73 2.14
C ALA A 323 3.76 12.19 2.20
N HIS A 324 3.14 11.60 3.23
CA HIS A 324 3.13 10.15 3.44
C HIS A 324 2.17 9.39 2.51
N SER A 325 1.12 10.01 2.04
CA SER A 325 0.11 9.44 1.12
C SER A 325 0.12 10.06 -0.29
N ARG A 326 1.02 10.98 -0.56
CA ARG A 326 1.13 11.76 -1.80
C ARG A 326 1.09 10.93 -3.09
N ALA A 327 1.71 9.75 -3.07
CA ALA A 327 1.67 8.84 -4.21
C ALA A 327 0.26 8.36 -4.58
N PHE A 328 -0.67 8.38 -3.65
CA PHE A 328 -2.07 7.99 -3.87
C PHE A 328 -2.95 9.21 -4.12
N GLU A 329 -2.67 10.34 -3.46
CA GLU A 329 -3.42 11.58 -3.58
C GLU A 329 -3.13 12.31 -4.90
N ASP A 330 -1.88 12.32 -5.36
CA ASP A 330 -1.51 12.84 -6.68
C ASP A 330 -1.14 11.71 -7.66
N ILE A 331 -1.97 10.67 -7.68
CA ILE A 331 -1.76 9.47 -8.50
C ILE A 331 -1.66 9.79 -10.00
N THR A 332 -2.31 10.84 -10.46
CA THR A 332 -2.27 11.29 -11.85
C THR A 332 -0.86 11.72 -12.24
N SER A 333 -0.20 12.55 -11.42
CA SER A 333 1.18 12.96 -11.63
C SER A 333 2.14 11.78 -11.54
N VAL A 334 1.98 10.91 -10.55
CA VAL A 334 2.80 9.70 -10.38
C VAL A 334 2.68 8.77 -11.58
N MET A 335 1.47 8.55 -12.10
CA MET A 335 1.28 7.74 -13.31
C MET A 335 1.88 8.41 -14.55
N GLY A 336 1.87 9.74 -14.61
CA GLY A 336 2.57 10.53 -15.63
C GLY A 336 4.06 10.29 -15.60
N MET A 337 4.68 10.38 -14.43
CA MET A 337 6.13 10.14 -14.24
C MET A 337 6.53 8.71 -14.65
N ILE A 338 5.74 7.70 -14.27
CA ILE A 338 5.95 6.29 -14.65
C ILE A 338 5.87 6.15 -16.18
N LYS A 339 4.84 6.71 -16.83
CA LYS A 339 4.66 6.66 -18.29
C LYS A 339 5.80 7.35 -19.03
N GLN A 340 6.25 8.50 -18.56
CA GLN A 340 7.36 9.24 -19.15
C GLN A 340 8.66 8.42 -19.14
N ARG A 341 8.97 7.76 -18.03
CA ARG A 341 10.14 6.87 -17.94
C ARG A 341 10.05 5.67 -18.87
N LEU A 342 8.86 5.06 -18.98
CA LEU A 342 8.64 3.94 -19.90
C LEU A 342 8.79 4.37 -21.37
N ALA A 343 8.29 5.56 -21.73
CA ALA A 343 8.40 6.10 -23.09
C ALA A 343 9.84 6.47 -23.46
N ALA A 344 10.67 6.86 -22.49
CA ALA A 344 12.09 7.14 -22.71
C ALA A 344 12.95 5.86 -22.90
N GLY A 345 12.32 4.68 -23.06
CA GLY A 345 13.02 3.41 -23.25
C GLY A 345 13.73 2.92 -21.97
N GLN A 346 13.56 3.62 -20.86
CA GLN A 346 13.91 3.12 -19.55
C GLN A 346 12.88 2.05 -19.19
N GLN A 347 13.19 0.81 -19.56
CA GLN A 347 12.49 -0.29 -18.91
C GLN A 347 12.60 -0.05 -17.40
N LEU A 348 11.61 -0.52 -16.60
CA LEU A 348 11.72 -0.48 -15.12
C LEU A 348 13.06 -1.06 -14.60
N SER A 349 14.01 -1.32 -15.45
CA SER A 349 15.29 -2.03 -15.25
C SER A 349 16.48 -1.35 -15.91
N SER A 350 16.67 -0.03 -15.89
CA SER A 350 17.98 0.51 -16.25
C SER A 350 18.23 1.89 -15.65
N SER A 351 19.42 1.99 -15.10
CA SER A 351 20.11 3.13 -14.55
C SER A 351 19.82 4.47 -15.24
N GLY A 352 19.39 5.45 -14.48
CA GLY A 352 19.32 6.84 -14.94
C GLY A 352 18.60 7.71 -13.92
N ALA A 353 19.37 8.33 -13.01
CA ALA A 353 18.89 9.48 -12.27
C ALA A 353 18.50 10.56 -13.28
N LEU A 354 17.23 10.95 -13.36
CA LEU A 354 16.83 12.12 -14.13
C LEU A 354 17.31 13.36 -13.36
N SER A 355 18.26 14.07 -13.96
CA SER A 355 18.50 15.47 -13.65
C SER A 355 17.26 16.29 -13.99
N ALA A 356 16.91 17.26 -13.12
CA ALA A 356 15.79 18.18 -13.27
C ALA A 356 15.98 19.25 -14.36
N ASP A 357 16.67 18.94 -15.45
CA ASP A 357 17.01 19.88 -16.53
C ASP A 357 16.22 19.60 -17.82
N ALA A 358 14.90 19.55 -17.74
CA ALA A 358 14.04 19.61 -18.93
C ALA A 358 12.72 20.29 -18.62
N ALA A 359 12.80 21.53 -18.13
CA ALA A 359 11.68 22.48 -18.12
C ALA A 359 12.25 23.89 -18.39
N GLN A 360 12.53 24.19 -19.63
CA GLN A 360 12.50 25.53 -20.22
C GLN A 360 11.58 25.51 -21.42
#